data_e94fef6dff32be72c08ce434efec28c2
#
_entry.id   e94fef6dff32be72c08ce434efec28c2
#
_cell.length_a   1.000
_cell.length_b   1.000
_cell.length_c   1.000
_cell.angle_alpha   90.00
_cell.angle_beta   90.00
_cell.angle_gamma   90.00
#
_symmetry.space_group_name_H-M   'P 1'
#
loop_
_entity.id
_entity.type
_entity.pdbx_description
1 polymer ?
#
loop_
_entity_poly.entity_id
_entity_poly.type
_entity_poly.pdbx_seq_one_letter_code
_entity_poly.pdbx_strand_id
1 'polypeptide(L)'
;MKKYLIFALAALLLAGCQKNNRDNSQKPVITWEANEKFSEMEIARDMDAKVTLSVPEGVASFKIEMNIPSTLIGLANKMISLASNKGTSSRPPVLDLVNDATAASELARIAFLSGAPKTGTSFTLDFAHLLEYLAGDSVLENASKFSFALSLMDQAENTLSKNVRFNWTSAPETVFNPENAEVNLKATSPSLTMAVTAPGKLAKVTLTFDSLDGGKADSGIINYIKSFTKGDAVLDLVENASVAKALGLPSGADVKDKTRLSIDFSSLLFALALQASEEGSNTLLVIELEDALGKIVVDGVLLKN
;
A
#
# COMPACT_ATOMS: atom_id res chain seq x y z
N MET A 1 -64.58 -19.54 -40.07
CA MET A 1 -63.91 -19.78 -38.78
C MET A 1 -62.36 -20.03 -38.84
N LYS A 2 -61.78 -20.42 -39.98
CA LYS A 2 -60.35 -20.67 -40.10
C LYS A 2 -59.47 -19.41 -40.17
N LYS A 3 -59.99 -18.25 -40.52
CA LYS A 3 -59.22 -16.99 -40.67
C LYS A 3 -58.92 -16.29 -39.35
N TYR A 4 -59.74 -16.50 -38.32
CA TYR A 4 -59.53 -15.87 -37.00
C TYR A 4 -58.53 -16.64 -36.12
N LEU A 5 -58.31 -17.94 -36.38
CA LEU A 5 -57.35 -18.74 -35.64
C LEU A 5 -55.90 -18.38 -35.97
N ILE A 6 -55.61 -17.93 -37.19
CA ILE A 6 -54.30 -17.54 -37.66
C ILE A 6 -53.91 -16.19 -37.06
N PHE A 7 -54.84 -15.27 -36.86
CA PHE A 7 -54.56 -13.99 -36.22
C PHE A 7 -54.32 -14.13 -34.71
N ALA A 8 -55.00 -15.04 -34.03
CA ALA A 8 -54.76 -15.31 -32.60
C ALA A 8 -53.40 -15.97 -32.37
N LEU A 9 -52.93 -16.84 -33.26
CA LEU A 9 -51.62 -17.47 -33.18
C LEU A 9 -50.48 -16.50 -33.48
N ALA A 10 -50.67 -15.55 -34.42
CA ALA A 10 -49.71 -14.50 -34.73
C ALA A 10 -49.57 -13.48 -33.57
N ALA A 11 -50.67 -13.16 -32.86
CA ALA A 11 -50.65 -12.28 -31.69
C ALA A 11 -49.92 -12.94 -30.49
N LEU A 12 -50.04 -14.27 -30.33
CA LEU A 12 -49.31 -15.01 -29.28
C LEU A 12 -47.80 -15.12 -29.58
N LEU A 13 -47.40 -15.17 -30.85
CA LEU A 13 -46.00 -15.17 -31.23
C LEU A 13 -45.34 -13.80 -31.11
N LEU A 14 -46.09 -12.70 -31.19
CA LEU A 14 -45.60 -11.35 -30.96
C LEU A 14 -45.52 -10.99 -29.47
N ALA A 15 -46.28 -11.61 -28.59
CA ALA A 15 -46.20 -11.42 -27.14
C ALA A 15 -45.03 -12.20 -26.52
N GLY A 16 -44.44 -13.17 -27.24
CA GLY A 16 -43.31 -13.98 -26.76
C GLY A 16 -41.94 -13.37 -27.00
N CYS A 17 -41.84 -12.24 -27.69
CA CYS A 17 -40.58 -11.51 -27.90
C CYS A 17 -40.61 -10.11 -27.28
N GLN A 18 -41.07 -9.96 -26.05
CA GLN A 18 -40.55 -8.91 -25.21
C GLN A 18 -39.14 -9.36 -24.79
N LYS A 19 -38.16 -9.04 -25.64
CA LYS A 19 -36.80 -8.85 -25.20
C LYS A 19 -36.92 -7.93 -23.99
N ASN A 20 -36.75 -8.49 -22.78
CA ASN A 20 -36.60 -7.69 -21.60
C ASN A 20 -35.50 -6.67 -21.90
N ASN A 21 -35.88 -5.41 -22.09
CA ASN A 21 -34.95 -4.30 -22.11
C ASN A 21 -34.33 -4.21 -20.70
N ARG A 22 -33.44 -5.15 -20.36
CA ARG A 22 -32.56 -5.09 -19.20
C ARG A 22 -31.40 -4.10 -19.42
N ASP A 23 -31.39 -3.39 -20.54
CA ASP A 23 -30.34 -2.43 -20.92
C ASP A 23 -30.30 -1.19 -20.05
N ASN A 24 -31.24 -0.98 -19.12
CA ASN A 24 -31.24 0.13 -18.15
C ASN A 24 -30.86 -0.29 -16.71
N SER A 25 -30.52 -1.54 -16.44
CA SER A 25 -30.06 -1.93 -15.11
C SER A 25 -28.68 -1.33 -14.88
N GLN A 26 -28.53 -0.60 -13.80
CA GLN A 26 -27.23 -0.06 -13.40
C GLN A 26 -26.35 -1.20 -12.90
N LYS A 27 -25.26 -1.46 -13.62
CA LYS A 27 -24.31 -2.52 -13.25
C LYS A 27 -23.64 -2.23 -11.90
N PRO A 28 -23.27 -3.27 -11.15
CA PRO A 28 -22.48 -3.09 -9.93
C PRO A 28 -21.14 -2.45 -10.25
N VAL A 29 -20.73 -1.50 -9.40
CA VAL A 29 -19.48 -0.75 -9.53
C VAL A 29 -18.66 -0.93 -8.27
N ILE A 30 -17.35 -1.08 -8.44
CA ILE A 30 -16.38 -1.09 -7.37
C ILE A 30 -15.53 0.17 -7.46
N THR A 31 -15.45 0.91 -6.36
CA THR A 31 -14.57 2.06 -6.20
C THR A 31 -13.44 1.69 -5.26
N TRP A 32 -12.21 1.85 -5.73
CA TRP A 32 -11.00 1.54 -5.00
C TRP A 32 -10.38 2.83 -4.45
N GLU A 33 -10.37 2.94 -3.14
CA GLU A 33 -9.73 4.05 -2.43
C GLU A 33 -8.32 3.61 -2.02
N ALA A 34 -7.39 3.75 -2.93
CA ALA A 34 -6.01 3.38 -2.72
C ALA A 34 -5.09 4.47 -3.27
N ASN A 35 -3.83 4.46 -2.82
CA ASN A 35 -2.80 5.34 -3.34
C ASN A 35 -2.60 5.08 -4.84
N GLU A 36 -2.53 6.14 -5.66
CA GLU A 36 -2.33 6.10 -7.12
C GLU A 36 -1.07 5.34 -7.57
N LYS A 37 -0.10 5.16 -6.66
CA LYS A 37 1.14 4.42 -6.92
C LYS A 37 0.96 2.91 -7.05
N PHE A 38 -0.21 2.38 -6.68
CA PHE A 38 -0.46 0.94 -6.71
C PHE A 38 -1.21 0.54 -7.98
N SER A 39 -0.76 -0.54 -8.59
CA SER A 39 -1.50 -1.22 -9.64
C SER A 39 -2.86 -1.67 -9.13
N GLU A 40 -3.81 -1.90 -10.04
CA GLU A 40 -5.19 -2.27 -9.73
C GLU A 40 -5.31 -3.18 -8.49
N MET A 41 -5.93 -2.65 -7.42
CA MET A 41 -6.30 -3.37 -6.22
C MET A 41 -5.15 -4.14 -5.55
N GLU A 42 -3.96 -3.57 -5.53
CA GLU A 42 -2.83 -4.08 -4.74
C GLU A 42 -2.75 -3.35 -3.39
N ILE A 43 -2.64 -4.10 -2.31
CA ILE A 43 -2.56 -3.59 -0.94
C ILE A 43 -1.22 -3.97 -0.34
N ALA A 44 -0.56 -2.99 0.27
CA ALA A 44 0.62 -3.19 1.09
C ALA A 44 0.29 -3.11 2.58
N ARG A 45 1.22 -3.52 3.42
CA ARG A 45 1.14 -3.34 4.87
C ARG A 45 1.03 -1.85 5.20
N ASP A 46 0.27 -1.52 6.25
CA ASP A 46 0.09 -0.16 6.79
C ASP A 46 -0.56 0.83 5.81
N MET A 47 -1.24 0.32 4.80
CA MET A 47 -1.94 1.11 3.80
C MET A 47 -3.43 1.15 4.10
N ASP A 48 -4.03 2.35 4.07
CA ASP A 48 -5.49 2.51 4.03
C ASP A 48 -6.02 1.92 2.72
N ALA A 49 -6.85 0.89 2.83
CA ALA A 49 -7.35 0.17 1.67
C ALA A 49 -8.84 -0.12 1.79
N LYS A 50 -9.65 0.79 1.29
CA LYS A 50 -11.10 0.69 1.27
C LYS A 50 -11.62 0.43 -0.12
N VAL A 51 -12.58 -0.48 -0.19
CA VAL A 51 -13.31 -0.81 -1.41
C VAL A 51 -14.78 -0.53 -1.15
N THR A 52 -15.36 0.39 -1.91
CA THR A 52 -16.79 0.66 -1.87
C THR A 52 -17.47 -0.02 -3.07
N LEU A 53 -18.46 -0.85 -2.77
CA LEU A 53 -19.30 -1.51 -3.77
C LEU A 53 -20.64 -0.81 -3.81
N SER A 54 -21.03 -0.37 -5.02
CA SER A 54 -22.35 0.16 -5.32
C SER A 54 -23.10 -0.86 -6.18
N VAL A 55 -24.26 -1.32 -5.70
CA VAL A 55 -25.06 -2.38 -6.32
C VAL A 55 -26.52 -1.92 -6.37
N PRO A 56 -26.87 -1.02 -7.28
CA PRO A 56 -28.18 -0.38 -7.31
C PRO A 56 -29.35 -1.34 -7.37
N GLU A 57 -29.19 -2.45 -8.07
CA GLU A 57 -30.22 -3.51 -8.22
C GLU A 57 -30.30 -4.46 -7.00
N GLY A 58 -29.48 -4.20 -5.97
CA GLY A 58 -29.35 -5.11 -4.82
C GLY A 58 -28.49 -6.34 -5.11
N VAL A 59 -28.01 -6.99 -4.05
CA VAL A 59 -27.08 -8.12 -4.16
C VAL A 59 -27.83 -9.45 -4.14
N ALA A 60 -27.62 -10.28 -5.16
CA ALA A 60 -28.09 -11.66 -5.20
C ALA A 60 -27.07 -12.63 -4.58
N SER A 61 -25.78 -12.42 -4.86
CA SER A 61 -24.68 -13.23 -4.31
C SER A 61 -23.44 -12.36 -4.15
N PHE A 62 -22.73 -12.48 -3.04
CA PHE A 62 -21.41 -11.89 -2.85
C PHE A 62 -20.50 -12.82 -2.09
N LYS A 63 -19.41 -13.24 -2.73
CA LYS A 63 -18.45 -14.18 -2.21
C LYS A 63 -17.05 -13.60 -2.21
N ILE A 64 -16.30 -13.90 -1.17
CA ILE A 64 -14.88 -13.57 -1.05
C ILE A 64 -14.14 -14.91 -0.88
N GLU A 65 -13.28 -15.23 -1.84
CA GLU A 65 -12.41 -16.39 -1.81
C GLU A 65 -10.99 -15.94 -1.52
N MET A 66 -10.32 -16.58 -0.55
CA MET A 66 -8.97 -16.25 -0.15
C MET A 66 -7.97 -17.25 -0.73
N ASN A 67 -7.12 -16.80 -1.64
CA ASN A 67 -6.06 -17.61 -2.23
C ASN A 67 -4.76 -17.38 -1.43
N ILE A 68 -4.47 -18.33 -0.54
CA ILE A 68 -3.34 -18.27 0.40
C ILE A 68 -2.31 -19.33 0.02
N PRO A 69 -1.00 -19.00 -0.01
CA PRO A 69 0.06 -19.99 -0.10
C PRO A 69 -0.01 -21.00 1.06
N SER A 70 0.35 -22.24 0.80
CA SER A 70 0.34 -23.32 1.82
C SER A 70 1.23 -23.01 3.04
N THR A 71 2.21 -22.13 2.88
CA THR A 71 3.07 -21.63 3.97
C THR A 71 2.34 -20.74 4.97
N LEU A 72 1.15 -20.21 4.62
CA LEU A 72 0.35 -19.32 5.45
C LEU A 72 -0.92 -20.00 5.98
N ILE A 73 -0.85 -21.26 6.31
CA ILE A 73 -2.01 -22.07 6.75
C ILE A 73 -2.72 -21.48 7.99
N GLY A 74 -2.00 -20.77 8.85
CA GLY A 74 -2.57 -20.07 10.00
C GLY A 74 -3.57 -18.99 9.60
N LEU A 75 -3.31 -18.24 8.51
CA LEU A 75 -4.24 -17.25 7.96
C LEU A 75 -5.47 -17.92 7.38
N ALA A 76 -5.28 -19.02 6.65
CA ALA A 76 -6.40 -19.81 6.11
C ALA A 76 -7.33 -20.28 7.23
N ASN A 77 -6.79 -20.79 8.34
CA ASN A 77 -7.56 -21.21 9.50
C ASN A 77 -8.34 -20.07 10.16
N LYS A 78 -7.75 -18.87 10.26
CA LYS A 78 -8.47 -17.68 10.76
C LYS A 78 -9.64 -17.31 9.84
N MET A 79 -9.44 -17.31 8.51
CA MET A 79 -10.53 -17.07 7.56
C MET A 79 -11.62 -18.13 7.64
N ILE A 80 -11.25 -19.41 7.76
CA ILE A 80 -12.21 -20.51 7.94
C ILE A 80 -13.02 -20.33 9.22
N SER A 81 -12.43 -19.78 10.28
CA SER A 81 -13.15 -19.53 11.54
C SER A 81 -14.22 -18.43 11.41
N LEU A 82 -14.12 -17.55 10.42
CA LEU A 82 -15.13 -16.53 10.12
C LEU A 82 -16.33 -17.09 9.36
N ALA A 83 -16.20 -18.25 8.72
CA ALA A 83 -17.29 -18.89 7.97
C ALA A 83 -18.06 -19.89 8.84
N SER A 84 -19.39 -19.92 8.73
CA SER A 84 -20.23 -20.93 9.41
C SER A 84 -20.02 -22.34 8.84
N ASN A 85 -19.70 -22.43 7.55
CA ASN A 85 -19.33 -23.68 6.89
C ASN A 85 -17.82 -23.88 6.97
N LYS A 86 -17.37 -24.63 7.96
CA LYS A 86 -15.99 -25.10 8.10
C LYS A 86 -15.65 -26.03 6.94
N GLY A 87 -15.17 -25.44 5.83
CA GLY A 87 -14.72 -26.18 4.65
C GLY A 87 -13.63 -27.20 5.01
N THR A 88 -13.61 -28.27 4.28
CA THR A 88 -12.52 -29.25 4.37
C THR A 88 -11.23 -28.62 3.82
N SER A 89 -10.10 -28.96 4.40
CA SER A 89 -8.75 -28.42 4.18
C SER A 89 -8.21 -28.46 2.74
N SER A 90 -9.01 -28.81 1.76
CA SER A 90 -8.61 -28.93 0.34
C SER A 90 -9.15 -27.83 -0.59
N ARG A 91 -9.92 -26.88 -0.09
CA ARG A 91 -10.44 -25.75 -0.89
C ARG A 91 -10.11 -24.43 -0.22
N PRO A 92 -9.83 -23.37 -1.01
CA PRO A 92 -9.67 -22.03 -0.46
C PRO A 92 -10.91 -21.66 0.37
N PRO A 93 -10.75 -20.99 1.52
CA PRO A 93 -11.89 -20.54 2.32
C PRO A 93 -12.70 -19.51 1.51
N VAL A 94 -14.01 -19.74 1.45
CA VAL A 94 -14.98 -18.87 0.77
C VAL A 94 -15.94 -18.31 1.80
N LEU A 95 -16.06 -17.00 1.89
CA LEU A 95 -17.05 -16.31 2.70
C LEU A 95 -18.21 -15.88 1.79
N ASP A 96 -19.45 -16.32 2.11
CA ASP A 96 -20.66 -15.92 1.41
C ASP A 96 -21.40 -14.87 2.24
N LEU A 97 -21.24 -13.60 1.88
CA LEU A 97 -21.74 -12.46 2.69
C LEU A 97 -23.27 -12.24 2.58
N VAL A 98 -23.94 -12.95 1.70
CA VAL A 98 -25.39 -12.88 1.55
C VAL A 98 -26.08 -14.04 2.26
N ASN A 99 -25.54 -15.25 2.16
CA ASN A 99 -26.18 -16.46 2.67
C ASN A 99 -25.61 -16.92 4.03
N ASP A 100 -24.40 -16.48 4.38
CA ASP A 100 -23.76 -16.76 5.66
C ASP A 100 -23.83 -15.53 6.59
N ALA A 101 -24.92 -15.46 7.37
CA ALA A 101 -25.13 -14.36 8.31
C ALA A 101 -24.05 -14.32 9.41
N THR A 102 -23.45 -15.48 9.77
CA THR A 102 -22.37 -15.55 10.75
C THR A 102 -21.11 -14.90 10.18
N ALA A 103 -20.72 -15.24 8.95
CA ALA A 103 -19.58 -14.63 8.30
C ALA A 103 -19.76 -13.12 8.16
N ALA A 104 -20.91 -12.65 7.69
CA ALA A 104 -21.20 -11.23 7.54
C ALA A 104 -21.12 -10.48 8.90
N SER A 105 -21.68 -11.08 9.97
CA SER A 105 -21.64 -10.48 11.32
C SER A 105 -20.22 -10.41 11.89
N GLU A 106 -19.42 -11.47 11.74
CA GLU A 106 -18.04 -11.49 12.22
C GLU A 106 -17.15 -10.50 11.44
N LEU A 107 -17.35 -10.38 10.13
CA LEU A 107 -16.63 -9.39 9.33
C LEU A 107 -17.02 -7.94 9.66
N ALA A 108 -18.28 -7.70 10.05
CA ALA A 108 -18.71 -6.42 10.56
C ALA A 108 -18.11 -6.13 11.95
N ARG A 109 -18.01 -7.14 12.82
CA ARG A 109 -17.41 -7.02 14.16
C ARG A 109 -15.93 -6.63 14.13
N ILE A 110 -15.18 -7.10 13.14
CA ILE A 110 -13.78 -6.71 12.94
C ILE A 110 -13.63 -5.45 12.07
N ALA A 111 -14.70 -4.72 11.81
CA ALA A 111 -14.74 -3.52 10.99
C ALA A 111 -14.28 -3.69 9.53
N PHE A 112 -14.14 -4.93 9.03
CA PHE A 112 -13.85 -5.19 7.62
C PHE A 112 -15.05 -4.87 6.73
N LEU A 113 -16.26 -5.24 7.17
CA LEU A 113 -17.52 -5.00 6.45
C LEU A 113 -18.30 -3.86 7.09
N SER A 114 -18.62 -2.83 6.33
CA SER A 114 -19.54 -1.77 6.71
C SER A 114 -20.72 -1.72 5.74
N GLY A 115 -21.94 -1.76 6.26
CA GLY A 115 -23.17 -1.89 5.51
C GLY A 115 -23.69 -3.34 5.50
N ALA A 116 -24.81 -3.56 4.82
CA ALA A 116 -25.51 -4.84 4.79
C ALA A 116 -25.61 -5.36 3.35
N PRO A 117 -24.72 -6.25 2.89
CA PRO A 117 -24.74 -6.74 1.50
C PRO A 117 -26.09 -7.34 1.08
N LYS A 118 -26.78 -8.05 1.99
CA LYS A 118 -28.06 -8.70 1.70
C LYS A 118 -29.22 -7.73 1.43
N THR A 119 -29.23 -6.55 2.05
CA THR A 119 -30.37 -5.63 2.03
C THR A 119 -30.01 -4.23 1.53
N GLY A 120 -28.74 -3.91 1.46
CA GLY A 120 -28.24 -2.60 1.02
C GLY A 120 -27.92 -2.58 -0.46
N THR A 121 -27.83 -1.37 -1.00
CA THR A 121 -27.36 -1.10 -2.36
C THR A 121 -25.94 -0.56 -2.40
N SER A 122 -25.33 -0.35 -1.22
CA SER A 122 -23.93 0.06 -1.08
C SER A 122 -23.35 -0.48 0.20
N PHE A 123 -22.10 -0.91 0.18
CA PHE A 123 -21.33 -1.36 1.34
C PHE A 123 -19.84 -1.21 1.08
N THR A 124 -19.06 -1.16 2.16
CA THR A 124 -17.61 -0.95 2.10
C THR A 124 -16.88 -2.14 2.73
N LEU A 125 -15.76 -2.51 2.12
CA LEU A 125 -14.80 -3.47 2.65
C LEU A 125 -13.52 -2.71 3.02
N ASP A 126 -13.08 -2.80 4.26
CA ASP A 126 -11.84 -2.22 4.74
C ASP A 126 -10.79 -3.31 4.93
N PHE A 127 -9.94 -3.47 3.93
CA PHE A 127 -8.92 -4.51 3.93
C PHE A 127 -7.83 -4.27 4.97
N ALA A 128 -7.60 -3.04 5.43
CA ALA A 128 -6.63 -2.78 6.50
C ALA A 128 -7.06 -3.50 7.79
N HIS A 129 -8.33 -3.37 8.18
CA HIS A 129 -8.87 -4.08 9.34
C HIS A 129 -8.88 -5.61 9.18
N LEU A 130 -9.16 -6.11 7.97
CA LEU A 130 -9.07 -7.55 7.72
C LEU A 130 -7.64 -8.06 7.89
N LEU A 131 -6.66 -7.31 7.39
CA LEU A 131 -5.25 -7.66 7.53
C LEU A 131 -4.79 -7.63 8.98
N GLU A 132 -5.16 -6.61 9.72
CA GLU A 132 -4.86 -6.50 11.14
C GLU A 132 -5.43 -7.70 11.91
N TYR A 133 -6.68 -8.07 11.65
CA TYR A 133 -7.29 -9.26 12.25
C TYR A 133 -6.57 -10.55 11.87
N LEU A 134 -6.21 -10.73 10.59
CA LEU A 134 -5.56 -11.94 10.12
C LEU A 134 -4.12 -12.06 10.63
N ALA A 135 -3.39 -10.96 10.67
CA ALA A 135 -2.05 -10.90 11.21
C ALA A 135 -2.07 -11.18 12.73
N GLY A 136 -2.97 -10.54 13.47
CA GLY A 136 -3.02 -10.61 14.92
C GLY A 136 -1.63 -10.39 15.52
N ASP A 137 -1.24 -11.22 16.48
CA ASP A 137 0.10 -11.23 17.07
C ASP A 137 1.15 -11.99 16.22
N SER A 138 0.74 -12.58 15.09
CA SER A 138 1.66 -13.27 14.20
C SER A 138 2.28 -12.31 13.20
N VAL A 139 3.60 -12.27 13.19
CA VAL A 139 4.36 -11.52 12.18
C VAL A 139 4.20 -12.24 10.85
N LEU A 140 3.51 -11.60 9.89
CA LEU A 140 3.55 -12.06 8.51
C LEU A 140 4.96 -11.84 7.99
N GLU A 141 5.57 -12.88 7.43
CA GLU A 141 6.89 -12.77 6.85
C GLU A 141 6.91 -11.75 5.72
N ASN A 142 7.99 -10.98 5.63
CA ASN A 142 8.22 -10.06 4.53
C ASN A 142 8.10 -10.79 3.20
N ALA A 143 7.45 -10.15 2.21
CA ALA A 143 7.17 -10.70 0.90
C ALA A 143 6.12 -11.83 0.85
N SER A 144 5.36 -12.08 1.91
CA SER A 144 4.18 -12.95 1.82
C SER A 144 3.17 -12.36 0.83
N LYS A 145 2.77 -13.16 -0.14
CA LYS A 145 1.82 -12.77 -1.17
C LYS A 145 0.60 -13.66 -1.11
N PHE A 146 -0.56 -13.05 -1.09
CA PHE A 146 -1.85 -13.74 -1.20
C PHE A 146 -2.87 -12.82 -1.89
N SER A 147 -4.04 -13.35 -2.22
CA SER A 147 -5.07 -12.55 -2.87
C SER A 147 -6.46 -12.95 -2.41
N PHE A 148 -7.39 -11.99 -2.49
CA PHE A 148 -8.81 -12.25 -2.38
C PHE A 148 -9.45 -12.11 -3.76
N ALA A 149 -10.26 -13.11 -4.14
CA ALA A 149 -11.14 -13.02 -5.29
C ALA A 149 -12.52 -12.58 -4.82
N LEU A 150 -12.95 -11.40 -5.25
CA LEU A 150 -14.29 -10.86 -5.02
C LEU A 150 -15.18 -11.28 -6.18
N SER A 151 -16.31 -11.92 -5.89
CA SER A 151 -17.32 -12.32 -6.88
C SER A 151 -18.69 -11.86 -6.42
N LEU A 152 -19.29 -10.93 -7.17
CA LEU A 152 -20.60 -10.36 -6.87
C LEU A 152 -21.52 -10.57 -8.07
N MET A 153 -22.79 -10.88 -7.77
CA MET A 153 -23.89 -10.90 -8.73
C MET A 153 -25.05 -10.09 -8.13
N ASP A 154 -25.61 -9.18 -8.90
CA ASP A 154 -26.79 -8.41 -8.49
C ASP A 154 -28.11 -9.16 -8.80
N GLN A 155 -29.24 -8.57 -8.38
CA GLN A 155 -30.57 -9.15 -8.62
C GLN A 155 -30.98 -9.15 -10.12
N ALA A 156 -30.30 -8.35 -10.93
CA ALA A 156 -30.49 -8.31 -12.38
C ALA A 156 -29.51 -9.26 -13.12
N GLU A 157 -28.80 -10.14 -12.40
CA GLU A 157 -27.82 -11.11 -12.92
C GLU A 157 -26.54 -10.46 -13.53
N ASN A 158 -26.28 -9.17 -13.30
CA ASN A 158 -25.00 -8.61 -13.67
C ASN A 158 -23.91 -9.08 -12.69
N THR A 159 -22.75 -9.41 -13.21
CA THR A 159 -21.64 -9.94 -12.44
C THR A 159 -20.48 -8.95 -12.37
N LEU A 160 -19.83 -8.89 -11.22
CA LEU A 160 -18.57 -8.18 -10.97
C LEU A 160 -17.59 -9.15 -10.35
N SER A 161 -16.40 -9.27 -10.94
CA SER A 161 -15.29 -10.06 -10.37
C SER A 161 -14.04 -9.23 -10.35
N LYS A 162 -13.36 -9.21 -9.20
CA LYS A 162 -12.08 -8.49 -8.98
C LYS A 162 -11.18 -9.27 -8.06
N ASN A 163 -9.88 -9.17 -8.29
CA ASN A 163 -8.86 -9.69 -7.41
C ASN A 163 -8.19 -8.56 -6.64
N VAL A 164 -8.11 -8.69 -5.32
CA VAL A 164 -7.34 -7.81 -4.43
C VAL A 164 -6.08 -8.58 -4.06
N ARG A 165 -4.92 -8.05 -4.43
CA ARG A 165 -3.62 -8.66 -4.16
C ARG A 165 -3.01 -8.04 -2.91
N PHE A 166 -2.39 -8.87 -2.09
CA PHE A 166 -1.59 -8.42 -0.97
C PHE A 166 -0.12 -8.64 -1.25
N ASN A 167 0.64 -7.60 -0.97
CA ASN A 167 2.08 -7.63 -0.97
C ASN A 167 2.52 -7.20 0.43
N TRP A 168 2.67 -8.19 1.33
CA TRP A 168 2.97 -7.95 2.73
C TRP A 168 4.46 -7.77 2.91
N THR A 169 4.93 -6.55 2.74
CA THR A 169 6.32 -6.17 2.99
C THR A 169 6.38 -5.23 4.19
N SER A 170 7.44 -5.27 4.97
CA SER A 170 7.69 -4.23 5.97
C SER A 170 8.07 -2.91 5.29
N ALA A 171 7.89 -1.81 6.02
CA ALA A 171 8.49 -0.53 5.64
C ALA A 171 10.02 -0.66 5.54
N PRO A 172 10.71 0.24 4.88
CA PRO A 172 12.16 0.32 4.95
C PRO A 172 12.64 0.42 6.41
N GLU A 173 13.79 -0.15 6.70
CA GLU A 173 14.44 -0.10 8.00
C GLU A 173 15.86 0.42 7.82
N THR A 174 16.34 1.22 8.77
CA THR A 174 17.68 1.79 8.78
C THR A 174 18.44 1.32 10.00
N VAL A 175 19.74 1.13 9.84
CA VAL A 175 20.68 0.90 10.94
C VAL A 175 21.87 1.80 10.72
N PHE A 176 22.11 2.70 11.69
CA PHE A 176 23.25 3.60 11.67
C PHE A 176 24.46 3.01 12.39
N ASN A 177 25.64 3.39 11.93
CA ASN A 177 26.89 3.16 12.62
C ASN A 177 27.74 4.45 12.57
N PRO A 178 27.93 5.13 13.69
CA PRO A 178 27.49 4.79 15.06
C PRO A 178 25.96 4.89 15.27
N GLU A 179 25.44 4.06 16.17
CA GLU A 179 23.99 3.92 16.42
C GLU A 179 23.30 5.19 16.96
N ASN A 180 24.06 6.07 17.63
CA ASN A 180 23.52 7.29 18.23
C ASN A 180 23.13 8.35 17.19
N ALA A 181 23.40 8.13 15.89
CA ALA A 181 23.09 9.05 14.80
C ALA A 181 23.52 10.52 15.08
N GLU A 182 24.64 10.70 15.79
CA GLU A 182 25.28 12.00 16.03
C GLU A 182 26.68 12.02 15.42
N VAL A 183 27.00 13.11 14.72
CA VAL A 183 28.30 13.30 14.09
C VAL A 183 28.93 14.62 14.53
N ASN A 184 30.12 14.56 15.06
CA ASN A 184 30.94 15.74 15.32
C ASN A 184 31.76 16.09 14.07
N LEU A 185 31.40 17.18 13.40
CA LEU A 185 32.06 17.65 12.17
C LEU A 185 33.50 18.12 12.42
N LYS A 186 33.85 18.50 13.68
CA LYS A 186 35.23 18.88 14.06
C LYS A 186 36.15 17.67 14.31
N ALA A 187 35.60 16.45 14.23
CA ALA A 187 36.44 15.26 14.33
C ALA A 187 37.42 15.20 13.14
N THR A 188 38.62 14.63 13.35
CA THR A 188 39.64 14.49 12.29
C THR A 188 39.10 13.70 11.07
N SER A 189 38.19 12.79 11.30
CA SER A 189 37.55 11.98 10.26
C SER A 189 36.09 11.74 10.64
N PRO A 190 35.18 12.69 10.37
CA PRO A 190 33.76 12.47 10.64
C PRO A 190 33.25 11.36 9.76
N SER A 191 32.61 10.37 10.35
CA SER A 191 32.11 9.19 9.63
C SER A 191 30.74 8.78 10.13
N LEU A 192 29.92 8.34 9.21
CA LEU A 192 28.64 7.72 9.46
C LEU A 192 28.34 6.77 8.31
N THR A 193 27.89 5.59 8.63
CA THR A 193 27.33 4.68 7.64
C THR A 193 25.90 4.33 8.00
N MET A 194 25.06 4.09 6.98
CA MET A 194 23.68 3.66 7.15
C MET A 194 23.46 2.42 6.30
N ALA A 195 23.01 1.35 6.93
CA ALA A 195 22.48 0.18 6.22
C ALA A 195 20.96 0.31 6.10
N VAL A 196 20.45 0.10 4.90
CA VAL A 196 19.02 0.12 4.59
C VAL A 196 18.56 -1.26 4.17
N THR A 197 17.45 -1.72 4.73
CA THR A 197 16.71 -2.89 4.27
C THR A 197 15.33 -2.43 3.83
N ALA A 198 14.99 -2.60 2.56
CA ALA A 198 13.71 -2.16 1.97
C ALA A 198 13.08 -3.31 1.17
N PRO A 199 12.30 -4.20 1.81
CA PRO A 199 11.68 -5.34 1.14
C PRO A 199 10.77 -4.95 -0.03
N GLY A 200 10.15 -3.77 0.05
CA GLY A 200 9.33 -3.16 -1.00
C GLY A 200 10.13 -2.54 -2.15
N LYS A 201 11.49 -2.64 -2.11
CA LYS A 201 12.45 -1.98 -3.02
C LYS A 201 12.43 -0.45 -2.88
N LEU A 202 13.59 0.15 -2.81
CA LEU A 202 13.71 1.61 -2.73
C LEU A 202 13.21 2.28 -4.02
N ALA A 203 12.35 3.28 -3.89
CA ALA A 203 11.95 4.18 -4.95
C ALA A 203 12.71 5.50 -4.85
N LYS A 204 12.94 5.98 -3.61
CA LYS A 204 13.51 7.29 -3.35
C LYS A 204 14.33 7.28 -2.05
N VAL A 205 15.39 8.07 -2.02
CA VAL A 205 16.14 8.41 -0.80
C VAL A 205 16.43 9.90 -0.85
N THR A 206 15.87 10.66 0.10
CA THR A 206 16.01 12.11 0.17
C THR A 206 16.79 12.50 1.41
N LEU A 207 17.77 13.36 1.24
CA LEU A 207 18.56 13.99 2.30
C LEU A 207 18.12 15.45 2.40
N THR A 208 17.58 15.86 3.55
CA THR A 208 17.20 17.25 3.81
C THR A 208 18.05 17.78 4.95
N PHE A 209 18.58 18.99 4.80
CA PHE A 209 19.38 19.65 5.81
C PHE A 209 18.60 20.82 6.39
N ASP A 210 18.34 20.76 7.71
CA ASP A 210 17.46 21.71 8.39
C ASP A 210 18.00 22.07 9.80
N SER A 211 17.33 22.97 10.46
CA SER A 211 17.57 23.31 11.85
C SER A 211 16.87 22.36 12.80
N LEU A 212 17.47 22.07 13.93
CA LEU A 212 16.83 21.31 15.00
C LEU A 212 15.94 22.24 15.85
N ASP A 213 14.65 21.89 15.99
CA ASP A 213 13.67 22.51 16.92
C ASP A 213 13.69 24.05 16.99
N GLY A 214 13.76 24.72 15.84
CA GLY A 214 13.79 26.19 15.76
C GLY A 214 15.15 26.79 16.15
N GLY A 215 16.17 25.95 16.32
CA GLY A 215 17.56 26.36 16.44
C GLY A 215 18.08 26.94 15.12
N LYS A 216 19.35 27.24 15.05
CA LYS A 216 19.99 27.76 13.85
C LYS A 216 20.83 26.66 13.21
N ALA A 217 20.43 26.22 12.01
CA ALA A 217 21.29 25.38 11.19
C ALA A 217 22.54 26.12 10.75
N ASP A 218 23.64 25.43 10.54
CA ASP A 218 24.86 26.03 10.01
C ASP A 218 24.62 26.55 8.59
N SER A 219 24.72 27.87 8.41
CA SER A 219 24.45 28.53 7.13
C SER A 219 25.46 28.13 6.05
N GLY A 220 26.69 27.80 6.41
CA GLY A 220 27.70 27.31 5.48
C GLY A 220 27.30 25.95 4.89
N ILE A 221 26.84 25.02 5.74
CA ILE A 221 26.31 23.71 5.32
C ILE A 221 25.11 23.88 4.38
N ILE A 222 24.12 24.66 4.83
CA ILE A 222 22.89 24.87 4.05
C ILE A 222 23.21 25.48 2.67
N ASN A 223 24.04 26.53 2.62
CA ASN A 223 24.42 27.18 1.38
C ASN A 223 25.23 26.27 0.46
N TYR A 224 26.09 25.43 1.02
CA TYR A 224 26.85 24.45 0.25
C TYR A 224 25.90 23.47 -0.48
N ILE A 225 24.95 22.87 0.22
CA ILE A 225 23.98 21.95 -0.40
C ILE A 225 23.11 22.69 -1.43
N LYS A 226 22.59 23.87 -1.11
CA LYS A 226 21.79 24.69 -2.04
C LYS A 226 22.53 25.04 -3.33
N SER A 227 23.87 25.14 -3.30
CA SER A 227 24.65 25.42 -4.50
C SER A 227 24.56 24.30 -5.56
N PHE A 228 24.23 23.06 -5.17
CA PHE A 228 24.10 21.92 -6.07
C PHE A 228 22.64 21.58 -6.40
N THR A 229 21.67 22.01 -5.57
CA THR A 229 20.28 21.57 -5.62
C THR A 229 19.30 22.65 -6.06
N LYS A 230 19.78 23.66 -6.80
CA LYS A 230 18.97 24.77 -7.36
C LYS A 230 18.22 25.61 -6.33
N GLY A 231 18.75 25.69 -5.12
CA GLY A 231 18.22 26.59 -4.09
C GLY A 231 17.53 25.92 -2.91
N ASP A 232 17.27 24.61 -2.96
CA ASP A 232 16.71 23.85 -1.85
C ASP A 232 17.83 23.09 -1.12
N ALA A 233 17.73 22.99 0.22
CA ALA A 233 18.67 22.17 0.99
C ALA A 233 18.25 20.70 1.02
N VAL A 234 17.83 20.17 -0.14
CA VAL A 234 17.28 18.83 -0.35
C VAL A 234 18.00 18.13 -1.50
N LEU A 235 18.50 16.93 -1.26
CA LEU A 235 19.19 16.10 -2.24
C LEU A 235 18.47 14.76 -2.38
N ASP A 236 17.88 14.48 -3.53
CA ASP A 236 17.34 13.18 -3.89
C ASP A 236 18.43 12.34 -4.56
N LEU A 237 18.77 11.18 -3.98
CA LEU A 237 19.85 10.33 -4.48
C LEU A 237 19.50 9.65 -5.82
N VAL A 238 18.22 9.57 -6.18
CA VAL A 238 17.77 8.99 -7.46
C VAL A 238 17.69 10.07 -8.54
N GLU A 239 17.01 11.19 -8.26
CA GLU A 239 16.80 12.26 -9.25
C GLU A 239 18.04 13.14 -9.44
N ASN A 240 18.76 13.44 -8.35
CA ASN A 240 19.97 14.26 -8.41
C ASN A 240 21.24 13.38 -8.50
N ALA A 241 21.19 12.31 -9.28
CA ALA A 241 22.23 11.28 -9.32
C ALA A 241 23.65 11.81 -9.57
N SER A 242 23.83 12.81 -10.43
CA SER A 242 25.14 13.41 -10.70
C SER A 242 25.72 14.15 -9.49
N VAL A 243 24.87 14.84 -8.74
CA VAL A 243 25.26 15.56 -7.52
C VAL A 243 25.58 14.56 -6.41
N ALA A 244 24.70 13.58 -6.18
CA ALA A 244 24.93 12.54 -5.19
C ALA A 244 26.25 11.81 -5.42
N LYS A 245 26.55 11.45 -6.66
CA LYS A 245 27.82 10.81 -7.05
C LYS A 245 29.02 11.71 -6.80
N ALA A 246 28.92 13.01 -7.10
CA ALA A 246 29.99 13.97 -6.84
C ALA A 246 30.28 14.11 -5.33
N LEU A 247 29.28 13.92 -4.48
CA LEU A 247 29.39 13.90 -3.02
C LEU A 247 29.81 12.53 -2.44
N GLY A 248 30.12 11.55 -3.29
CA GLY A 248 30.53 10.21 -2.89
C GLY A 248 29.40 9.31 -2.40
N LEU A 249 28.14 9.66 -2.71
CA LEU A 249 26.97 8.90 -2.30
C LEU A 249 26.51 7.94 -3.41
N PRO A 250 25.85 6.81 -3.06
CA PRO A 250 25.16 5.99 -4.06
C PRO A 250 24.09 6.81 -4.77
N SER A 251 23.81 6.52 -6.04
CA SER A 251 22.97 7.39 -6.83
C SER A 251 22.25 6.67 -7.97
N GLY A 252 21.07 7.18 -8.36
CA GLY A 252 20.32 6.67 -9.49
C GLY A 252 20.02 5.15 -9.37
N ALA A 253 20.52 4.35 -10.31
CA ALA A 253 20.32 2.91 -10.34
C ALA A 253 21.01 2.14 -9.19
N ASP A 254 21.97 2.76 -8.50
CA ASP A 254 22.59 2.16 -7.31
C ASP A 254 21.67 2.24 -6.09
N VAL A 255 20.64 3.09 -6.14
CA VAL A 255 19.62 3.29 -5.10
C VAL A 255 18.29 2.66 -5.51
N LYS A 256 17.80 3.05 -6.70
CA LYS A 256 16.49 2.63 -7.19
C LYS A 256 16.38 1.11 -7.32
N ASP A 257 15.24 0.56 -6.93
CA ASP A 257 14.89 -0.86 -6.97
C ASP A 257 15.75 -1.77 -6.06
N LYS A 258 16.57 -1.20 -5.17
CA LYS A 258 17.34 -1.99 -4.22
C LYS A 258 16.50 -2.44 -3.04
N THR A 259 16.68 -3.69 -2.62
CA THR A 259 16.12 -4.22 -1.37
C THR A 259 17.09 -4.08 -0.20
N ARG A 260 18.36 -3.82 -0.49
CA ARG A 260 19.43 -3.52 0.48
C ARG A 260 20.34 -2.47 -0.11
N LEU A 261 20.71 -1.50 0.73
CA LEU A 261 21.62 -0.42 0.36
C LEU A 261 22.53 -0.10 1.56
N SER A 262 23.79 0.16 1.29
CA SER A 262 24.70 0.74 2.27
C SER A 262 25.12 2.12 1.80
N ILE A 263 24.95 3.13 2.65
CA ILE A 263 25.34 4.51 2.37
C ILE A 263 26.47 4.87 3.30
N ASP A 264 27.62 5.24 2.74
CA ASP A 264 28.74 5.82 3.47
C ASP A 264 28.70 7.34 3.28
N PHE A 265 28.47 8.05 4.37
CA PHE A 265 28.39 9.51 4.38
C PHE A 265 29.76 10.19 4.59
N SER A 266 30.85 9.46 4.77
CA SER A 266 32.14 10.02 5.15
C SER A 266 32.63 11.12 4.21
N SER A 267 32.51 10.94 2.89
CA SER A 267 32.90 11.96 1.90
C SER A 267 32.04 13.23 2.00
N LEU A 268 30.73 13.07 2.14
CA LEU A 268 29.80 14.17 2.35
C LEU A 268 30.12 14.91 3.65
N LEU A 269 30.27 14.19 4.75
CA LEU A 269 30.54 14.76 6.07
C LEU A 269 31.86 15.53 6.09
N PHE A 270 32.89 15.02 5.43
CA PHE A 270 34.15 15.74 5.26
C PHE A 270 33.96 17.05 4.49
N ALA A 271 33.20 17.02 3.39
CA ALA A 271 32.88 18.23 2.63
C ALA A 271 32.07 19.24 3.47
N LEU A 272 31.09 18.77 4.25
CA LEU A 272 30.30 19.63 5.15
C LEU A 272 31.13 20.23 6.26
N ALA A 273 32.07 19.46 6.86
CA ALA A 273 32.99 19.95 7.87
C ALA A 273 33.88 21.14 7.39
N LEU A 274 34.25 21.12 6.10
CA LEU A 274 34.99 22.23 5.46
C LEU A 274 34.13 23.48 5.23
N GLN A 275 32.82 23.33 5.14
CA GLN A 275 31.88 24.42 4.88
C GLN A 275 31.20 24.94 6.14
N ALA A 276 31.24 24.18 7.23
CA ALA A 276 30.66 24.58 8.50
C ALA A 276 31.29 25.89 8.99
N SER A 277 30.46 26.89 9.23
CA SER A 277 30.90 28.27 9.48
C SER A 277 30.48 28.82 10.84
N GLU A 278 29.53 28.18 11.51
CA GLU A 278 28.91 28.66 12.73
C GLU A 278 29.26 27.73 13.89
N GLU A 279 30.20 28.16 14.75
CA GLU A 279 30.62 27.37 15.90
C GLU A 279 29.46 27.10 16.87
N GLY A 280 29.33 25.84 17.31
CA GLY A 280 28.23 25.40 18.18
C GLY A 280 26.86 25.29 17.49
N SER A 281 26.83 25.44 16.17
CA SER A 281 25.60 25.16 15.41
C SER A 281 25.30 23.67 15.36
N ASN A 282 24.01 23.35 15.22
CA ASN A 282 23.51 21.98 15.06
C ASN A 282 22.66 21.92 13.80
N THR A 283 23.08 21.14 12.83
CA THR A 283 22.31 20.88 11.61
C THR A 283 21.70 19.48 11.67
N LEU A 284 20.42 19.38 11.45
CA LEU A 284 19.72 18.10 11.34
C LEU A 284 19.78 17.62 9.90
N LEU A 285 20.39 16.47 9.65
CA LEU A 285 20.26 15.73 8.42
C LEU A 285 19.06 14.79 8.53
N VAL A 286 17.97 15.13 7.88
CA VAL A 286 16.77 14.29 7.78
C VAL A 286 16.92 13.37 6.57
N ILE A 287 16.73 12.09 6.77
CA ILE A 287 16.81 11.06 5.74
C ILE A 287 15.44 10.43 5.56
N GLU A 288 14.83 10.68 4.42
CA GLU A 288 13.56 10.08 4.04
C GLU A 288 13.79 8.95 3.03
N LEU A 289 13.28 7.78 3.34
CA LEU A 289 13.29 6.60 2.49
C LEU A 289 11.86 6.32 2.03
N GLU A 290 11.65 6.21 0.73
CA GLU A 290 10.38 5.76 0.16
C GLU A 290 10.61 4.48 -0.63
N ASP A 291 9.80 3.45 -0.39
CA ASP A 291 9.82 2.23 -1.19
C ASP A 291 8.87 2.31 -2.41
N ALA A 292 8.97 1.33 -3.31
CA ALA A 292 8.12 1.26 -4.50
C ALA A 292 6.64 0.99 -4.18
N LEU A 293 6.33 0.65 -2.93
CA LEU A 293 4.98 0.48 -2.42
C LEU A 293 4.44 1.76 -1.74
N GLY A 294 5.23 2.85 -1.74
CA GLY A 294 4.86 4.15 -1.18
C GLY A 294 5.00 4.23 0.34
N LYS A 295 5.68 3.27 0.99
CA LYS A 295 5.96 3.34 2.42
C LYS A 295 7.12 4.27 2.67
N ILE A 296 6.98 5.14 3.66
CA ILE A 296 7.95 6.16 4.00
C ILE A 296 8.48 5.90 5.41
N VAL A 297 9.79 6.00 5.56
CA VAL A 297 10.49 6.05 6.85
C VAL A 297 11.34 7.30 6.88
N VAL A 298 11.34 7.99 8.01
CA VAL A 298 12.09 9.23 8.22
C VAL A 298 12.98 9.05 9.44
N ASP A 299 14.27 9.27 9.24
CA ASP A 299 15.28 9.24 10.29
C ASP A 299 16.06 10.55 10.33
N GLY A 300 16.70 10.83 11.46
CA GLY A 300 17.48 12.05 11.67
C GLY A 300 18.88 11.79 12.17
N VAL A 301 19.83 12.55 11.66
CA VAL A 301 21.22 12.56 12.12
C VAL A 301 21.60 13.98 12.55
N LEU A 302 22.11 14.12 13.76
CA LEU A 302 22.53 15.41 14.29
C LEU A 302 24.00 15.68 13.92
N LEU A 303 24.24 16.71 13.12
CA LEU A 303 25.55 17.22 12.75
C LEU A 303 25.94 18.37 13.68
N LYS A 304 26.97 18.16 14.52
CA LYS A 304 27.48 19.13 15.50
C LYS A 304 28.74 19.79 14.96
N ASN A 305 28.77 21.14 14.95
CA ASN A 305 29.94 21.93 14.55
C ASN A 305 30.61 22.60 15.76
#